data_2bc4f6d392ab45e5b035c974c161d871
#
_entry.id   2bc4f6d392ab45e5b035c974c161d871
#
_cell.length_a   1.000
_cell.length_b   1.000
_cell.length_c   1.000
_cell.angle_alpha   90.00
_cell.angle_beta   90.00
_cell.angle_gamma   90.00
#
_symmetry.space_group_name_H-M   'P 1'
#
loop_
_entity.id
_entity.type
_entity.pdbx_description
1 polymer ?
#
loop_
_entity_poly.entity_id
_entity_poly.type
_entity_poly.pdbx_seq_one_letter_code
_entity_poly.pdbx_strand_id
1 'polypeptide(L)'
;MKELKFPKLSKDKMIEKLEHPSGLTRIIIDTDTANEIDDQFAIAWAALSPEKLKIEAVTAEPFSFAHHQREIFEAEQYLENIENNNIEKNISETPTNFALEWVKRLHKRGTKAKEVKFVNTDEGMELSYQEILTVYDKLSIPSKGKVFRGSTSYLKSLDQPIKSDASELIIDLAKSG
;
A
#
# COMPACT_ATOMS: atom_id res chain seq x y z
N MET A 1 22.68 12.59 -12.97
CA MET A 1 22.04 12.03 -11.75
C MET A 1 23.11 11.94 -10.67
N LYS A 2 22.87 12.51 -9.47
CA LYS A 2 23.74 12.21 -8.32
C LYS A 2 23.48 10.76 -7.92
N GLU A 3 24.52 9.96 -7.92
CA GLU A 3 24.47 8.58 -7.44
C GLU A 3 24.09 8.60 -5.95
N LEU A 4 22.94 8.01 -5.59
CA LEU A 4 22.55 7.83 -4.20
C LEU A 4 23.54 6.86 -3.53
N LYS A 5 24.40 7.38 -2.68
CA LYS A 5 25.33 6.56 -1.91
C LYS A 5 24.69 6.16 -0.58
N PHE A 6 24.25 4.92 -0.50
CA PHE A 6 23.83 4.35 0.78
C PHE A 6 25.07 3.98 1.63
N PRO A 7 25.01 4.19 2.95
CA PRO A 7 26.08 3.77 3.84
C PRO A 7 26.25 2.23 3.78
N LYS A 8 27.48 1.78 3.62
CA LYS A 8 27.81 0.35 3.68
C LYS A 8 28.03 -0.03 5.14
N LEU A 9 27.23 -0.95 5.64
CA LEU A 9 27.43 -1.55 6.95
C LEU A 9 28.44 -2.70 6.86
N SER A 10 29.28 -2.87 7.89
CA SER A 10 30.11 -4.08 8.01
C SER A 10 29.23 -5.30 8.26
N LYS A 11 29.74 -6.50 7.94
CA LYS A 11 29.01 -7.75 8.18
C LYS A 11 28.62 -7.91 9.65
N ASP A 12 29.53 -7.59 10.57
CA ASP A 12 29.28 -7.70 12.01
C ASP A 12 28.15 -6.74 12.45
N LYS A 13 28.17 -5.51 11.92
CA LYS A 13 27.10 -4.53 12.19
C LYS A 13 25.75 -4.96 11.61
N MET A 14 25.73 -5.65 10.47
CA MET A 14 24.49 -6.21 9.92
C MET A 14 23.97 -7.34 10.81
N ILE A 15 24.85 -8.23 11.28
CA ILE A 15 24.46 -9.33 12.18
C ILE A 15 23.92 -8.77 13.50
N GLU A 16 24.61 -7.80 14.11
CA GLU A 16 24.14 -7.09 15.32
C GLU A 16 22.72 -6.51 15.14
N LYS A 17 22.45 -5.91 13.96
CA LYS A 17 21.13 -5.31 13.66
C LYS A 17 20.03 -6.33 13.38
N LEU A 18 20.38 -7.58 13.09
CA LEU A 18 19.43 -8.68 12.88
C LEU A 18 19.09 -9.44 14.18
N GLU A 19 19.76 -9.13 15.28
CA GLU A 19 19.39 -9.70 16.58
C GLU A 19 18.02 -9.20 17.03
N HIS A 20 17.26 -10.06 17.70
CA HIS A 20 15.95 -9.67 18.23
C HIS A 20 16.11 -8.53 19.24
N PRO A 21 15.35 -7.44 19.11
CA PRO A 21 15.40 -6.35 20.05
C PRO A 21 14.98 -6.81 21.44
N SER A 22 15.69 -6.34 22.46
CA SER A 22 15.34 -6.59 23.87
C SER A 22 14.64 -5.36 24.45
N GLY A 23 13.63 -5.61 25.29
CA GLY A 23 12.88 -4.54 25.96
C GLY A 23 11.80 -3.92 25.09
N LEU A 24 11.40 -2.68 25.42
CA LEU A 24 10.38 -1.93 24.70
C LEU A 24 10.95 -1.33 23.42
N THR A 25 10.43 -1.78 22.28
CA THR A 25 10.85 -1.31 20.95
C THR A 25 9.95 -0.19 20.46
N ARG A 26 10.53 0.95 20.08
CA ARG A 26 9.80 2.05 19.41
C ARG A 26 9.62 1.69 17.93
N ILE A 27 8.40 1.81 17.43
CA ILE A 27 8.07 1.50 16.04
C ILE A 27 7.24 2.60 15.38
N ILE A 28 7.41 2.74 14.07
CA ILE A 28 6.48 3.40 13.17
C ILE A 28 5.93 2.30 12.26
N ILE A 29 4.62 2.30 12.02
CA ILE A 29 3.97 1.41 11.07
C ILE A 29 3.60 2.25 9.87
N ASP A 30 4.16 1.92 8.71
CA ASP A 30 3.89 2.57 7.43
C ASP A 30 3.10 1.58 6.58
N THR A 31 1.88 1.95 6.14
CA THR A 31 0.88 0.96 5.73
C THR A 31 -0.18 1.51 4.76
N ASP A 32 -0.60 0.71 3.80
CA ASP A 32 -1.72 0.97 2.90
C ASP A 32 -3.01 0.21 3.31
N THR A 33 -3.34 0.28 4.57
CA THR A 33 -4.30 -0.52 5.37
C THR A 33 -5.65 -0.82 4.69
N ALA A 34 -6.13 -0.01 3.76
CA ALA A 34 -7.38 -0.26 3.05
C ALA A 34 -7.21 -1.13 1.78
N ASN A 35 -5.97 -1.47 1.42
CA ASN A 35 -5.66 -2.29 0.26
C ASN A 35 -5.85 -3.79 0.55
N GLU A 36 -5.24 -4.29 1.62
CA GLU A 36 -5.31 -5.69 2.03
C GLU A 36 -5.61 -5.81 3.53
N ILE A 37 -6.20 -6.94 3.96
CA ILE A 37 -6.72 -7.11 5.32
C ILE A 37 -5.63 -7.37 6.37
N ASP A 38 -4.46 -7.82 5.99
CA ASP A 38 -3.34 -8.15 6.89
C ASP A 38 -2.78 -6.93 7.62
N ASP A 39 -2.84 -5.75 7.02
CA ASP A 39 -2.44 -4.49 7.63
C ASP A 39 -3.26 -4.15 8.89
N GLN A 40 -4.59 -4.36 8.85
CA GLN A 40 -5.45 -4.14 10.02
C GLN A 40 -5.04 -5.07 11.16
N PHE A 41 -4.70 -6.33 10.86
CA PHE A 41 -4.22 -7.28 11.86
C PHE A 41 -2.85 -6.88 12.41
N ALA A 42 -1.93 -6.40 11.57
CA ALA A 42 -0.60 -5.95 11.99
C ALA A 42 -0.70 -4.76 12.95
N ILE A 43 -1.53 -3.75 12.61
CA ILE A 43 -1.78 -2.60 13.49
C ILE A 43 -2.40 -3.06 14.82
N ALA A 44 -3.44 -3.89 14.75
CA ALA A 44 -4.13 -4.38 15.95
C ALA A 44 -3.17 -5.19 16.85
N TRP A 45 -2.38 -6.08 16.28
CA TRP A 45 -1.41 -6.87 17.02
C TRP A 45 -0.36 -5.99 17.69
N ALA A 46 0.21 -5.03 16.97
CA ALA A 46 1.17 -4.09 17.53
C ALA A 46 0.57 -3.25 18.67
N ALA A 47 -0.66 -2.76 18.49
CA ALA A 47 -1.38 -1.95 19.49
C ALA A 47 -1.74 -2.73 20.75
N LEU A 48 -2.00 -4.03 20.62
CA LEU A 48 -2.31 -4.95 21.73
C LEU A 48 -1.07 -5.55 22.40
N SER A 49 0.13 -5.14 21.98
CA SER A 49 1.42 -5.59 22.56
C SER A 49 2.21 -4.44 23.20
N PRO A 50 1.59 -3.59 24.07
CA PRO A 50 2.22 -2.38 24.59
C PRO A 50 3.43 -2.64 25.51
N GLU A 51 3.56 -3.87 26.03
CA GLU A 51 4.71 -4.29 26.85
C GLU A 51 5.98 -4.56 26.00
N LYS A 52 5.81 -4.72 24.69
CA LYS A 52 6.90 -4.98 23.73
C LYS A 52 7.10 -3.86 22.74
N LEU A 53 6.00 -3.21 22.31
CA LEU A 53 6.00 -2.24 21.24
C LEU A 53 5.42 -0.90 21.71
N LYS A 54 6.17 0.16 21.45
CA LYS A 54 5.69 1.54 21.58
C LYS A 54 5.45 2.09 20.19
N ILE A 55 4.19 2.15 19.75
CA ILE A 55 3.82 2.78 18.49
C ILE A 55 4.00 4.29 18.63
N GLU A 56 4.99 4.85 17.95
CA GLU A 56 5.20 6.31 17.87
C GLU A 56 4.21 6.91 16.86
N ALA A 57 4.01 6.25 15.72
CA ALA A 57 3.06 6.66 14.70
C ALA A 57 2.61 5.48 13.82
N VAL A 58 1.45 5.68 13.17
CA VAL A 58 1.01 4.89 12.01
C VAL A 58 0.82 5.88 10.86
N THR A 59 1.43 5.60 9.72
CA THR A 59 1.42 6.45 8.54
C THR A 59 0.66 5.76 7.41
N ALA A 60 -0.25 6.52 6.77
CA ALA A 60 -1.08 6.01 5.70
C ALA A 60 -0.36 6.17 4.36
N GLU A 61 -0.13 5.06 3.66
CA GLU A 61 0.46 5.07 2.33
C GLU A 61 -0.58 5.09 1.21
N PRO A 62 -0.20 5.60 0.01
CA PRO A 62 -1.04 5.53 -1.16
C PRO A 62 -1.00 4.14 -1.78
N PHE A 63 -2.16 3.62 -2.15
CA PHE A 63 -2.27 2.52 -3.10
C PHE A 63 -3.11 2.92 -4.31
N SER A 64 -3.01 2.18 -5.41
CA SER A 64 -3.79 2.47 -6.61
C SER A 64 -3.94 1.25 -7.49
N PHE A 65 -5.15 1.08 -8.02
CA PHE A 65 -5.46 0.13 -9.09
C PHE A 65 -5.72 0.81 -10.43
N ALA A 66 -5.65 2.15 -10.49
CA ALA A 66 -5.98 2.92 -11.70
C ALA A 66 -5.11 2.55 -12.90
N HIS A 67 -3.85 2.15 -12.69
CA HIS A 67 -2.95 1.72 -13.75
C HIS A 67 -3.35 0.40 -14.41
N HIS A 68 -4.17 -0.42 -13.76
CA HIS A 68 -4.70 -1.66 -14.32
C HIS A 68 -6.00 -1.48 -15.11
N GLN A 69 -6.67 -0.33 -14.99
CA GLN A 69 -8.00 -0.11 -15.55
C GLN A 69 -8.07 -0.44 -17.04
N ARG A 70 -7.13 0.08 -17.82
CA ARG A 70 -7.09 -0.13 -19.26
C ARG A 70 -6.93 -1.61 -19.61
N GLU A 71 -5.96 -2.27 -19.01
CA GLU A 71 -5.65 -3.67 -19.24
C GLU A 71 -6.82 -4.59 -18.87
N ILE A 72 -7.52 -4.30 -17.77
CA ILE A 72 -8.70 -5.05 -17.34
C ILE A 72 -9.87 -4.86 -18.31
N PHE A 73 -10.09 -3.65 -18.83
CA PHE A 73 -11.13 -3.41 -19.85
C PHE A 73 -10.82 -4.12 -21.16
N GLU A 74 -9.58 -4.09 -21.61
CA GLU A 74 -9.12 -4.80 -22.82
C GLU A 74 -9.29 -6.32 -22.65
N ALA A 75 -9.00 -6.86 -21.47
CA ALA A 75 -9.19 -8.27 -21.16
C ALA A 75 -10.67 -8.69 -21.13
N GLU A 76 -11.56 -7.84 -20.61
CA GLU A 76 -13.01 -8.10 -20.64
C GLU A 76 -13.53 -8.16 -22.08
N GLN A 77 -13.18 -7.18 -22.90
CA GLN A 77 -13.56 -7.16 -24.32
C GLN A 77 -13.02 -8.38 -25.08
N TYR A 78 -11.79 -8.80 -24.79
CA TYR A 78 -11.20 -10.00 -25.38
C TYR A 78 -12.01 -11.26 -25.06
N LEU A 79 -12.40 -11.46 -23.78
CA LEU A 79 -13.20 -12.61 -23.38
C LEU A 79 -14.60 -12.56 -23.98
N GLU A 80 -15.28 -11.41 -24.01
CA GLU A 80 -16.59 -11.24 -24.65
C GLU A 80 -16.54 -11.55 -26.16
N ASN A 81 -15.47 -11.16 -26.86
CA ASN A 81 -15.29 -11.47 -28.29
C ASN A 81 -15.10 -12.97 -28.54
N ILE A 82 -14.35 -13.66 -27.68
CA ILE A 82 -14.19 -15.14 -27.77
C ILE A 82 -15.54 -15.83 -27.57
N GLU A 83 -16.29 -15.45 -26.52
CA GLU A 83 -17.59 -16.06 -26.20
C GLU A 83 -18.61 -15.87 -27.33
N ASN A 84 -18.58 -14.73 -28.01
CA ASN A 84 -19.50 -14.42 -29.13
C ASN A 84 -19.02 -14.96 -30.50
N ASN A 85 -17.96 -15.75 -30.57
CA ASN A 85 -17.33 -16.21 -31.80
C ASN A 85 -16.91 -15.07 -32.78
N ASN A 86 -16.81 -13.86 -32.29
CA ASN A 86 -16.35 -12.70 -33.03
C ASN A 86 -14.80 -12.62 -32.98
N ILE A 87 -14.13 -13.60 -33.57
CA ILE A 87 -12.67 -13.59 -33.72
C ILE A 87 -12.33 -12.62 -34.86
N GLU A 88 -12.65 -11.36 -34.74
CA GLU A 88 -12.13 -10.35 -35.64
C GLU A 88 -10.68 -10.01 -35.24
N LYS A 89 -9.83 -10.02 -36.26
CA LYS A 89 -8.36 -9.90 -36.29
C LYS A 89 -7.79 -8.57 -35.76
N ASN A 90 -8.51 -7.82 -34.95
CA ASN A 90 -8.12 -6.47 -34.51
C ASN A 90 -7.68 -6.36 -33.04
N ILE A 91 -7.50 -7.47 -32.33
CA ILE A 91 -6.88 -7.42 -31.01
C ILE A 91 -5.38 -7.55 -31.23
N SER A 92 -4.69 -6.42 -31.16
CA SER A 92 -3.26 -6.32 -31.48
C SER A 92 -2.35 -7.10 -30.52
N GLU A 93 -2.84 -7.43 -29.33
CA GLU A 93 -2.11 -8.21 -28.33
C GLU A 93 -3.07 -9.02 -27.45
N THR A 94 -2.65 -10.24 -27.10
CA THR A 94 -3.37 -11.06 -26.13
C THR A 94 -3.17 -10.44 -24.75
N PRO A 95 -4.25 -10.17 -23.97
CA PRO A 95 -4.12 -9.63 -22.62
C PRO A 95 -3.26 -10.52 -21.72
N THR A 96 -2.68 -9.93 -20.68
CA THR A 96 -1.87 -10.70 -19.73
C THR A 96 -2.72 -11.73 -18.97
N ASN A 97 -2.09 -12.81 -18.52
CA ASN A 97 -2.76 -13.79 -17.68
C ASN A 97 -3.35 -13.16 -16.40
N PHE A 98 -2.68 -12.17 -15.85
CA PHE A 98 -3.16 -11.41 -14.69
C PHE A 98 -4.52 -10.75 -14.96
N ALA A 99 -4.62 -9.99 -16.06
CA ALA A 99 -5.86 -9.29 -16.42
C ALA A 99 -6.99 -10.29 -16.73
N LEU A 100 -6.70 -11.35 -17.48
CA LEU A 100 -7.67 -12.40 -17.79
C LEU A 100 -8.22 -13.08 -16.53
N GLU A 101 -7.36 -13.45 -15.59
CA GLU A 101 -7.77 -14.07 -14.34
C GLU A 101 -8.54 -13.08 -13.43
N TRP A 102 -8.20 -11.81 -13.47
CA TRP A 102 -8.97 -10.79 -12.75
C TRP A 102 -10.39 -10.70 -13.30
N VAL A 103 -10.56 -10.55 -14.62
CA VAL A 103 -11.88 -10.48 -15.26
C VAL A 103 -12.70 -11.75 -15.00
N LYS A 104 -12.12 -12.94 -15.12
CA LYS A 104 -12.81 -14.18 -14.78
C LYS A 104 -13.34 -14.20 -13.34
N ARG A 105 -12.56 -13.66 -12.38
CA ARG A 105 -13.00 -13.54 -10.98
C ARG A 105 -14.13 -12.53 -10.83
N LEU A 106 -14.12 -11.41 -11.57
CA LEU A 106 -15.21 -10.45 -11.59
C LEU A 106 -16.48 -11.10 -12.12
N HIS A 107 -16.41 -11.76 -13.29
CA HIS A 107 -17.58 -12.43 -13.90
C HIS A 107 -18.15 -13.53 -12.99
N LYS A 108 -17.30 -14.28 -12.29
CA LYS A 108 -17.74 -15.26 -11.28
C LYS A 108 -18.55 -14.63 -10.14
N ARG A 109 -18.33 -13.35 -9.85
CA ARG A 109 -19.06 -12.57 -8.84
C ARG A 109 -20.26 -11.82 -9.45
N GLY A 110 -20.51 -11.96 -10.74
CA GLY A 110 -21.56 -11.23 -11.46
C GLY A 110 -21.26 -9.75 -11.67
N THR A 111 -19.98 -9.36 -11.61
CA THR A 111 -19.53 -7.96 -11.75
C THR A 111 -18.81 -7.79 -13.09
N LYS A 112 -19.04 -6.68 -13.77
CA LYS A 112 -18.30 -6.29 -14.97
C LYS A 112 -17.16 -5.33 -14.64
N ALA A 113 -16.13 -5.28 -15.48
CA ALA A 113 -14.98 -4.39 -15.27
C ALA A 113 -15.38 -2.91 -15.15
N LYS A 114 -16.38 -2.45 -15.91
CA LYS A 114 -16.91 -1.07 -15.83
C LYS A 114 -17.57 -0.71 -14.50
N GLU A 115 -17.92 -1.69 -13.69
CA GLU A 115 -18.54 -1.52 -12.37
C GLU A 115 -17.50 -1.46 -11.26
N VAL A 116 -16.23 -1.78 -11.58
CA VAL A 116 -15.11 -1.72 -10.64
C VAL A 116 -14.64 -0.30 -10.51
N LYS A 117 -14.51 0.17 -9.27
CA LYS A 117 -13.87 1.45 -8.97
C LYS A 117 -12.35 1.27 -8.91
N PHE A 118 -11.66 1.80 -9.88
CA PHE A 118 -10.20 1.83 -9.91
C PHE A 118 -9.69 3.05 -9.14
N VAL A 119 -9.27 2.79 -7.91
CA VAL A 119 -8.82 3.81 -6.95
C VAL A 119 -7.52 4.46 -7.42
N ASN A 120 -7.44 5.79 -7.37
CA ASN A 120 -6.23 6.58 -7.59
C ASN A 120 -5.40 6.67 -6.30
N THR A 121 -4.15 7.12 -6.40
CA THR A 121 -3.21 7.19 -5.26
C THR A 121 -3.66 8.11 -4.14
N ASP A 122 -4.22 9.28 -4.46
CA ASP A 122 -4.73 10.25 -3.48
C ASP A 122 -5.93 9.67 -2.71
N GLU A 123 -6.84 9.04 -3.42
CA GLU A 123 -7.97 8.35 -2.82
C GLU A 123 -7.51 7.13 -1.99
N GLY A 124 -6.56 6.34 -2.51
CA GLY A 124 -5.99 5.19 -1.80
C GLY A 124 -5.34 5.59 -0.48
N MET A 125 -4.56 6.67 -0.46
CA MET A 125 -3.99 7.21 0.78
C MET A 125 -5.08 7.62 1.78
N GLU A 126 -6.12 8.33 1.33
CA GLU A 126 -7.19 8.74 2.23
C GLU A 126 -8.00 7.56 2.75
N LEU A 127 -8.24 6.53 1.93
CA LEU A 127 -8.86 5.27 2.36
C LEU A 127 -8.01 4.57 3.42
N SER A 128 -6.70 4.47 3.23
CA SER A 128 -5.77 3.92 4.22
C SER A 128 -5.83 4.70 5.53
N TYR A 129 -5.81 6.04 5.45
CA TYR A 129 -5.90 6.90 6.65
C TYR A 129 -7.20 6.66 7.43
N GLN A 130 -8.35 6.60 6.75
CA GLN A 130 -9.65 6.37 7.39
C GLN A 130 -9.75 4.97 7.99
N GLU A 131 -9.19 3.96 7.31
CA GLU A 131 -9.18 2.59 7.82
C GLU A 131 -8.31 2.45 9.07
N ILE A 132 -7.13 3.10 9.11
CA ILE A 132 -6.30 3.15 10.33
C ILE A 132 -7.10 3.75 11.50
N LEU A 133 -7.81 4.87 11.27
CA LEU A 133 -8.67 5.47 12.30
C LEU A 133 -9.76 4.51 12.77
N THR A 134 -10.36 3.75 11.84
CA THR A 134 -11.37 2.73 12.13
C THR A 134 -10.81 1.61 13.02
N VAL A 135 -9.60 1.13 12.74
CA VAL A 135 -8.92 0.12 13.57
C VAL A 135 -8.69 0.67 14.98
N TYR A 136 -8.18 1.90 15.12
CA TYR A 136 -7.96 2.53 16.42
C TYR A 136 -9.26 2.69 17.22
N ASP A 137 -10.33 3.11 16.56
CA ASP A 137 -11.66 3.24 17.18
C ASP A 137 -12.18 1.89 17.70
N LYS A 138 -12.09 0.83 16.86
CA LYS A 138 -12.48 -0.53 17.24
C LYS A 138 -11.69 -1.08 18.43
N LEU A 139 -10.43 -0.70 18.55
CA LEU A 139 -9.58 -1.06 19.69
C LEU A 139 -9.78 -0.15 20.91
N SER A 140 -10.61 0.90 20.79
CA SER A 140 -10.79 1.93 21.82
C SER A 140 -9.48 2.64 22.23
N ILE A 141 -8.58 2.85 21.26
CA ILE A 141 -7.27 3.50 21.46
C ILE A 141 -7.32 4.91 20.85
N PRO A 142 -6.81 5.94 21.55
CA PRO A 142 -6.76 7.28 21.00
C PRO A 142 -5.84 7.38 19.78
N SER A 143 -6.39 7.84 18.64
CA SER A 143 -5.64 8.03 17.38
C SER A 143 -4.99 9.42 17.25
N LYS A 144 -5.42 10.41 18.05
CA LYS A 144 -4.94 11.80 17.98
C LYS A 144 -3.43 11.88 18.19
N GLY A 145 -2.73 12.47 17.22
CA GLY A 145 -1.27 12.61 17.25
C GLY A 145 -0.52 11.29 17.04
N LYS A 146 -1.20 10.26 16.52
CA LYS A 146 -0.63 8.94 16.22
C LYS A 146 -0.79 8.52 14.77
N VAL A 147 -1.79 9.04 14.06
CA VAL A 147 -2.08 8.67 12.68
C VAL A 147 -1.82 9.88 11.77
N PHE A 148 -1.04 9.65 10.71
CA PHE A 148 -0.57 10.71 9.83
C PHE A 148 -0.79 10.33 8.35
N ARG A 149 -1.14 11.34 7.54
CA ARG A 149 -1.31 11.17 6.11
C ARG A 149 0.05 11.12 5.41
N GLY A 150 0.21 10.14 4.52
CA GLY A 150 1.33 10.00 3.62
C GLY A 150 1.22 10.87 2.38
N SER A 151 1.95 10.51 1.34
CA SER A 151 1.88 11.22 0.08
C SER A 151 0.61 10.85 -0.68
N THR A 152 0.11 11.80 -1.50
CA THR A 152 -1.07 11.58 -2.35
C THR A 152 -0.72 11.04 -3.73
N SER A 153 0.56 10.80 -4.00
CA SER A 153 1.03 10.26 -5.27
C SER A 153 2.34 9.51 -5.12
N TYR A 154 2.61 8.62 -6.08
CA TYR A 154 3.92 7.96 -6.18
C TYR A 154 5.01 8.93 -6.59
N LEU A 155 6.26 8.63 -6.21
CA LEU A 155 7.43 9.39 -6.63
C LEU A 155 7.58 9.37 -8.16
N LYS A 156 7.78 10.54 -8.75
CA LYS A 156 8.09 10.67 -10.19
C LYS A 156 9.54 10.30 -10.49
N SER A 157 10.44 10.56 -9.53
CA SER A 157 11.85 10.23 -9.60
C SER A 157 12.47 10.27 -8.20
N LEU A 158 13.63 9.64 -8.01
CA LEU A 158 14.32 9.56 -6.72
C LEU A 158 14.89 10.90 -6.22
N ASP A 159 15.01 11.87 -7.11
CA ASP A 159 15.53 13.22 -6.82
C ASP A 159 14.41 14.27 -6.58
N GLN A 160 13.15 13.85 -6.64
CA GLN A 160 11.98 14.68 -6.40
C GLN A 160 11.13 14.11 -5.22
N PRO A 161 11.60 14.29 -3.98
CA PRO A 161 10.85 13.79 -2.82
C PRO A 161 9.52 14.53 -2.67
N ILE A 162 8.50 13.81 -2.25
CA ILE A 162 7.19 14.37 -1.93
C ILE A 162 7.12 14.56 -0.42
N LYS A 163 6.81 15.78 0.00
CA LYS A 163 6.57 16.07 1.41
C LYS A 163 5.16 15.68 1.80
N SER A 164 5.04 15.06 2.95
CA SER A 164 3.77 14.71 3.60
C SER A 164 3.96 14.78 5.12
N ASP A 165 2.86 14.83 5.86
CA ASP A 165 2.90 14.80 7.33
C ASP A 165 3.66 13.56 7.84
N ALA A 166 3.44 12.41 7.19
CA ALA A 166 4.13 11.17 7.48
C ALA A 166 5.65 11.27 7.26
N SER A 167 6.08 11.76 6.10
CA SER A 167 7.51 11.84 5.77
C SER A 167 8.26 12.82 6.70
N GLU A 168 7.65 13.94 7.05
CA GLU A 168 8.25 14.90 7.98
C GLU A 168 8.35 14.31 9.39
N LEU A 169 7.31 13.63 9.86
CA LEU A 169 7.33 12.95 11.16
C LEU A 169 8.41 11.85 11.23
N ILE A 170 8.52 10.99 10.21
CA ILE A 170 9.53 9.93 10.15
C ILE A 170 10.93 10.52 10.24
N ILE A 171 11.19 11.62 9.51
CA ILE A 171 12.48 12.33 9.53
C ILE A 171 12.76 12.89 10.95
N ASP A 172 11.77 13.48 11.59
CA ASP A 172 11.93 14.09 12.92
C ASP A 172 12.15 13.03 13.99
N LEU A 173 11.41 11.93 13.95
CA LEU A 173 11.62 10.79 14.86
C LEU A 173 13.00 10.14 14.65
N ALA A 174 13.45 9.99 13.41
CA ALA A 174 14.77 9.46 13.12
C ALA A 174 15.92 10.36 13.63
N LYS A 175 15.72 11.67 13.66
CA LYS A 175 16.70 12.63 14.21
C LYS A 175 16.70 12.67 15.75
N SER A 176 15.59 12.33 16.38
CA SER A 176 15.47 12.35 17.84
C SER A 176 16.08 11.13 18.55
N GLY A 177 16.44 10.09 17.82
CA GLY A 177 17.09 8.87 18.32
C GLY A 177 16.09 7.82 18.77
#